data_a7e19cd14730b5bee3c4fb9e269aa6f4
#
_entry.id   a7e19cd14730b5bee3c4fb9e269aa6f4
#
_cell.length_a   1.000
_cell.length_b   1.000
_cell.length_c   1.000
_cell.angle_alpha   90.00
_cell.angle_beta   90.00
_cell.angle_gamma   90.00
#
_symmetry.space_group_name_H-M   'P 1'
#
loop_
_entity.id
_entity.type
_entity.pdbx_description
1 polymer ?
#
loop_
_entity_poly.entity_id
_entity_poly.type
_entity_poly.pdbx_seq_one_letter_code
_entity_poly.pdbx_strand_id
1 'polypeptide(L)'
;MTTTLQATKRETKKRSVLTQLRKDGQLAAVLYGYKIETTPISLNYKETAKAVQRYGYTSVFQIEVEGKKVNAILTDIQRDAIKGHVKHVDFLAINMSEELEVDVPISLTGDSIGVREGGVLTQPNHTLKVKVKPSDIPDVVEVDVSALAVGDTLSVGDVKDKFDFELVAEDDFTLATVTPPAPPVEELDEDAANKTADDVEAVGEKLSPEKPGRED
;
A
#
# COMPACT_ATOMS: atom_id res chain seq x y z
N MET A 1 -10.34 17.78 14.41
CA MET A 1 -9.70 19.11 14.14
C MET A 1 -9.29 19.13 12.68
N THR A 2 -9.76 20.11 11.90
CA THR A 2 -9.49 20.17 10.43
C THR A 2 -8.23 20.98 10.19
N THR A 3 -7.25 20.41 9.52
CA THR A 3 -6.02 21.13 9.14
C THR A 3 -6.19 21.72 7.75
N THR A 4 -5.94 23.03 7.61
CA THR A 4 -6.00 23.72 6.33
C THR A 4 -4.66 23.60 5.60
N LEU A 5 -4.68 23.06 4.39
CA LEU A 5 -3.53 22.97 3.48
C LEU A 5 -3.70 23.99 2.34
N GLN A 6 -2.70 24.82 2.13
CA GLN A 6 -2.71 25.76 1.01
C GLN A 6 -2.26 25.06 -0.27
N ALA A 7 -3.08 25.12 -1.31
CA ALA A 7 -2.82 24.52 -2.59
C ALA A 7 -2.83 25.55 -3.72
N THR A 8 -1.93 25.40 -4.67
CA THR A 8 -1.85 26.19 -5.89
C THR A 8 -2.24 25.36 -7.09
N LYS A 9 -3.05 25.87 -7.97
CA LYS A 9 -3.41 25.21 -9.23
C LYS A 9 -2.17 25.11 -10.12
N ARG A 10 -1.90 23.93 -10.69
CA ARG A 10 -0.76 23.69 -11.56
C ARG A 10 -1.17 23.38 -13.00
N GLU A 11 -0.31 23.68 -13.95
CA GLU A 11 -0.46 23.24 -15.32
C GLU A 11 0.09 21.81 -15.52
N THR A 12 -0.60 21.01 -16.32
CA THR A 12 -0.28 19.59 -16.55
C THR A 12 0.55 19.33 -17.80
N LYS A 13 0.82 20.39 -18.61
CA LYS A 13 1.33 20.25 -19.99
C LYS A 13 2.74 19.67 -20.15
N LYS A 14 3.65 19.76 -19.16
CA LYS A 14 5.06 19.36 -19.31
C LYS A 14 5.56 18.50 -18.16
N ARG A 15 6.20 17.35 -18.48
CA ARG A 15 6.82 16.45 -17.50
C ARG A 15 7.98 17.12 -16.73
N SER A 16 8.69 18.06 -17.35
CA SER A 16 9.77 18.82 -16.72
C SER A 16 9.30 19.66 -15.53
N VAL A 17 8.05 20.17 -15.57
CA VAL A 17 7.44 20.94 -14.50
C VAL A 17 7.32 20.11 -13.23
N LEU A 18 6.90 18.85 -13.32
CA LEU A 18 6.80 17.95 -12.17
C LEU A 18 8.14 17.70 -11.50
N THR A 19 9.21 17.56 -12.30
CA THR A 19 10.57 17.36 -11.78
C THR A 19 11.06 18.61 -11.06
N GLN A 20 10.79 19.80 -11.61
CA GLN A 20 11.16 21.06 -10.98
C GLN A 20 10.37 21.28 -9.68
N LEU A 21 9.07 21.06 -9.70
CA LEU A 21 8.16 21.19 -8.57
C LEU A 21 8.64 20.36 -7.36
N ARG A 22 9.06 19.11 -7.61
CA ARG A 22 9.61 18.24 -6.57
C ARG A 22 10.96 18.70 -6.02
N LYS A 23 11.82 19.30 -6.87
CA LYS A 23 13.08 19.91 -6.44
C LYS A 23 12.84 21.13 -5.54
N ASP A 24 11.79 21.88 -5.81
CA ASP A 24 11.39 23.07 -5.04
C ASP A 24 10.65 22.68 -3.73
N GLY A 25 10.60 21.38 -3.40
CA GLY A 25 9.97 20.89 -2.18
C GLY A 25 8.45 20.92 -2.20
N GLN A 26 7.86 20.97 -3.39
CA GLN A 26 6.42 20.89 -3.57
C GLN A 26 5.98 19.46 -3.93
N LEU A 27 4.78 19.10 -3.52
CA LEU A 27 4.12 17.84 -3.78
C LEU A 27 3.09 18.00 -4.88
N ALA A 28 3.15 17.17 -5.90
CA ALA A 28 2.11 17.11 -6.91
C ALA A 28 0.90 16.35 -6.38
N ALA A 29 -0.28 16.95 -6.50
CA ALA A 29 -1.53 16.33 -6.09
C ALA A 29 -2.65 16.59 -7.10
N VAL A 30 -3.74 15.87 -6.94
CA VAL A 30 -4.99 16.07 -7.68
C VAL A 30 -6.13 16.14 -6.67
N LEU A 31 -7.03 17.09 -6.87
CA LEU A 31 -8.27 17.22 -6.12
C LEU A 31 -9.44 16.92 -7.08
N TYR A 32 -10.28 15.96 -6.72
CA TYR A 32 -11.47 15.56 -7.49
C TYR A 32 -12.58 15.12 -6.52
N GLY A 33 -13.79 14.96 -7.02
CA GLY A 33 -14.91 14.40 -6.27
C GLY A 33 -16.12 15.33 -6.20
N TYR A 34 -16.73 15.43 -5.01
CA TYR A 34 -18.03 16.08 -4.82
C TYR A 34 -18.09 17.52 -5.36
N LYS A 35 -18.90 17.72 -6.41
CA LYS A 35 -19.15 19.02 -7.08
C LYS A 35 -17.91 19.81 -7.53
N ILE A 36 -16.77 19.11 -7.69
CA ILE A 36 -15.51 19.74 -8.10
C ILE A 36 -14.98 19.03 -9.33
N GLU A 37 -14.62 19.81 -10.35
CA GLU A 37 -13.89 19.27 -11.50
C GLU A 37 -12.48 18.85 -11.07
N THR A 38 -11.98 17.77 -11.68
CA THR A 38 -10.63 17.28 -11.42
C THR A 38 -9.60 18.39 -11.64
N THR A 39 -9.04 18.89 -10.57
CA THR A 39 -8.12 20.02 -10.58
C THR A 39 -6.72 19.56 -10.13
N PRO A 40 -5.70 19.65 -11.00
CA PRO A 40 -4.32 19.39 -10.62
C PRO A 40 -3.81 20.53 -9.74
N ILE A 41 -3.30 20.16 -8.56
CA ILE A 41 -2.80 21.09 -7.55
C ILE A 41 -1.35 20.77 -7.16
N SER A 42 -0.68 21.72 -6.54
CA SER A 42 0.59 21.55 -5.86
C SER A 42 0.48 22.02 -4.41
N LEU A 43 1.07 21.26 -3.51
CA LEU A 43 1.07 21.48 -2.07
C LEU A 43 2.52 21.55 -1.56
N ASN A 44 2.72 22.18 -0.41
CA ASN A 44 4.03 22.11 0.27
C ASN A 44 4.25 20.72 0.86
N TYR A 45 5.32 20.03 0.42
CA TYR A 45 5.63 18.67 0.87
C TYR A 45 5.77 18.56 2.39
N LYS A 46 6.51 19.50 3.03
CA LYS A 46 6.77 19.45 4.47
C LYS A 46 5.51 19.66 5.30
N GLU A 47 4.64 20.56 4.87
CA GLU A 47 3.37 20.85 5.57
C GLU A 47 2.41 19.69 5.43
N THR A 48 2.26 19.15 4.22
CA THR A 48 1.40 18.00 3.95
C THR A 48 1.89 16.76 4.71
N ALA A 49 3.19 16.47 4.69
CA ALA A 49 3.78 15.35 5.41
C ALA A 49 3.55 15.45 6.93
N LYS A 50 3.75 16.63 7.52
CA LYS A 50 3.47 16.88 8.94
C LYS A 50 1.99 16.74 9.28
N ALA A 51 1.10 17.21 8.40
CA ALA A 51 -0.33 17.10 8.60
C ALA A 51 -0.77 15.63 8.59
N VAL A 52 -0.33 14.84 7.61
CA VAL A 52 -0.63 13.41 7.49
C VAL A 52 -0.03 12.62 8.66
N GLN A 53 1.20 12.93 9.07
CA GLN A 53 1.84 12.27 10.21
C GLN A 53 1.12 12.54 11.54
N ARG A 54 0.56 13.75 11.70
CA ARG A 54 -0.10 14.17 12.94
C ARG A 54 -1.56 13.70 13.05
N TYR A 55 -2.28 13.68 11.94
CA TYR A 55 -3.72 13.46 11.91
C TYR A 55 -4.11 12.11 11.26
N GLY A 56 -3.14 11.36 10.74
CA GLY A 56 -3.40 10.09 10.04
C GLY A 56 -3.76 10.28 8.57
N TYR A 57 -3.83 9.14 7.87
CA TYR A 57 -4.15 9.09 6.44
C TYR A 57 -5.65 9.25 6.16
N THR A 58 -6.47 8.82 7.11
CA THR A 58 -7.94 8.79 7.01
C THR A 58 -8.63 10.08 7.44
N SER A 59 -7.86 11.05 7.93
CA SER A 59 -8.38 12.33 8.42
C SER A 59 -8.92 13.23 7.31
N VAL A 60 -9.89 14.07 7.66
CA VAL A 60 -10.43 15.10 6.77
C VAL A 60 -9.52 16.32 6.76
N PHE A 61 -8.99 16.65 5.59
CA PHE A 61 -8.18 17.85 5.35
C PHE A 61 -9.01 18.94 4.68
N GLN A 62 -8.80 20.18 5.08
CA GLN A 62 -9.37 21.34 4.38
C GLN A 62 -8.34 21.88 3.41
N ILE A 63 -8.60 21.74 2.10
CA ILE A 63 -7.70 22.20 1.05
C ILE A 63 -8.21 23.56 0.56
N GLU A 64 -7.34 24.56 0.59
CA GLU A 64 -7.64 25.91 0.07
C GLU A 64 -7.00 26.05 -1.31
N VAL A 65 -7.85 26.15 -2.34
CA VAL A 65 -7.46 26.36 -3.74
C VAL A 65 -8.10 27.63 -4.23
N GLU A 66 -7.31 28.60 -4.68
CA GLU A 66 -7.80 29.89 -5.23
C GLU A 66 -8.82 30.60 -4.31
N GLY A 67 -8.62 30.50 -2.98
CA GLY A 67 -9.51 31.10 -1.98
C GLY A 67 -10.78 30.31 -1.67
N LYS A 68 -10.98 29.15 -2.31
CA LYS A 68 -12.08 28.23 -1.99
C LYS A 68 -11.57 27.13 -1.05
N LYS A 69 -12.27 26.91 0.05
CA LYS A 69 -11.97 25.86 1.01
C LYS A 69 -12.82 24.63 0.72
N VAL A 70 -12.18 23.50 0.56
CA VAL A 70 -12.79 22.22 0.24
C VAL A 70 -12.37 21.19 1.25
N ASN A 71 -13.34 20.45 1.80
CA ASN A 71 -13.05 19.31 2.65
C ASN A 71 -12.74 18.09 1.76
N ALA A 72 -11.59 17.48 1.97
CA ALA A 72 -11.13 16.35 1.21
C ALA A 72 -10.47 15.32 2.10
N ILE A 73 -10.53 14.06 1.69
CA ILE A 73 -9.82 12.93 2.29
C ILE A 73 -8.71 12.50 1.35
N LEU A 74 -7.63 12.02 1.92
CA LEU A 74 -6.53 11.44 1.19
C LEU A 74 -6.93 10.01 0.78
N THR A 75 -6.94 9.74 -0.54
CA THR A 75 -7.36 8.44 -1.09
C THR A 75 -6.16 7.58 -1.48
N ASP A 76 -5.16 8.17 -2.15
CA ASP A 76 -3.98 7.41 -2.60
C ASP A 76 -2.70 8.20 -2.45
N ILE A 77 -1.60 7.47 -2.19
CA ILE A 77 -0.24 8.02 -2.06
C ILE A 77 0.73 7.22 -2.90
N GLN A 78 1.18 7.80 -3.98
CA GLN A 78 2.23 7.21 -4.80
C GLN A 78 3.62 7.54 -4.23
N ARG A 79 4.37 6.51 -3.86
CA ARG A 79 5.74 6.63 -3.37
C ARG A 79 6.74 6.12 -4.40
N ASP A 80 7.95 6.67 -4.36
CA ASP A 80 9.09 6.13 -5.09
C ASP A 80 9.61 4.90 -4.34
N ALA A 81 9.64 3.74 -5.00
CA ALA A 81 10.08 2.48 -4.38
C ALA A 81 11.55 2.51 -3.94
N ILE A 82 12.41 3.30 -4.61
CA ILE A 82 13.85 3.34 -4.33
C ILE A 82 14.18 4.45 -3.33
N LYS A 83 13.62 5.64 -3.52
CA LYS A 83 13.96 6.83 -2.72
C LYS A 83 13.01 7.07 -1.55
N GLY A 84 11.90 6.37 -1.47
CA GLY A 84 10.87 6.53 -0.44
C GLY A 84 10.09 7.85 -0.49
N HIS A 85 10.42 8.76 -1.43
CA HIS A 85 9.74 10.04 -1.53
C HIS A 85 8.33 9.89 -2.09
N VAL A 86 7.39 10.65 -1.55
CA VAL A 86 6.03 10.75 -2.10
C VAL A 86 6.08 11.49 -3.43
N LYS A 87 5.60 10.85 -4.49
CA LYS A 87 5.55 11.39 -5.87
C LYS A 87 4.24 12.10 -6.18
N HIS A 88 3.14 11.56 -5.69
CA HIS A 88 1.80 12.05 -5.96
C HIS A 88 0.88 11.74 -4.79
N VAL A 89 -0.14 12.57 -4.60
CA VAL A 89 -1.19 12.38 -3.62
C VAL A 89 -2.53 12.72 -4.25
N ASP A 90 -3.50 11.86 -4.02
CA ASP A 90 -4.86 12.01 -4.52
C ASP A 90 -5.78 12.41 -3.37
N PHE A 91 -6.50 13.51 -3.56
CA PHE A 91 -7.48 14.01 -2.62
C PHE A 91 -8.88 13.90 -3.20
N LEU A 92 -9.77 13.24 -2.49
CA LEU A 92 -11.18 13.14 -2.80
C LEU A 92 -11.95 14.21 -2.02
N ALA A 93 -12.56 15.15 -2.72
CA ALA A 93 -13.48 16.11 -2.13
C ALA A 93 -14.75 15.42 -1.65
N ILE A 94 -15.13 15.67 -0.42
CA ILE A 94 -16.23 14.97 0.25
C ILE A 94 -17.32 15.93 0.71
N ASN A 95 -18.54 15.39 0.86
CA ASN A 95 -19.63 16.02 1.57
C ASN A 95 -19.69 15.42 3.00
N MET A 96 -19.71 16.25 4.04
CA MET A 96 -19.76 15.80 5.44
C MET A 96 -21.05 15.05 5.80
N SER A 97 -22.10 15.12 4.96
CA SER A 97 -23.40 14.51 5.21
C SER A 97 -23.59 13.15 4.54
N GLU A 98 -22.71 12.76 3.64
CA GLU A 98 -22.79 11.51 2.87
C GLU A 98 -21.84 10.48 3.44
N GLU A 99 -22.25 9.21 3.43
CA GLU A 99 -21.39 8.09 3.77
C GLU A 99 -20.41 7.84 2.63
N LEU A 100 -19.21 7.47 2.98
CA LEU A 100 -18.17 7.17 2.00
C LEU A 100 -17.38 5.93 2.41
N GLU A 101 -16.81 5.28 1.40
CA GLU A 101 -15.92 4.14 1.58
C GLU A 101 -14.48 4.64 1.67
N VAL A 102 -13.79 4.26 2.75
CA VAL A 102 -12.37 4.60 2.97
C VAL A 102 -11.57 3.37 3.37
N ASP A 103 -10.32 3.35 2.95
CA ASP A 103 -9.36 2.35 3.37
C ASP A 103 -8.72 2.78 4.69
N VAL A 104 -9.02 2.06 5.77
CA VAL A 104 -8.49 2.32 7.11
C VAL A 104 -7.37 1.33 7.41
N PRO A 105 -6.23 1.77 7.94
CA PRO A 105 -5.14 0.87 8.33
C PRO A 105 -5.55 0.00 9.52
N ILE A 106 -5.09 -1.26 9.50
CA ILE A 106 -5.29 -2.24 10.56
C ILE A 106 -4.02 -2.30 11.41
N SER A 107 -4.19 -2.23 12.73
CA SER A 107 -3.13 -2.50 13.70
C SER A 107 -3.45 -3.75 14.49
N LEU A 108 -2.54 -4.71 14.48
CA LEU A 108 -2.65 -5.91 15.29
C LEU A 108 -2.17 -5.60 16.71
N THR A 109 -2.98 -5.93 17.71
CA THR A 109 -2.68 -5.74 19.14
C THR A 109 -2.59 -7.07 19.84
N GLY A 110 -1.73 -7.16 20.87
CA GLY A 110 -1.49 -8.38 21.64
C GLY A 110 -0.42 -9.31 21.06
N ASP A 111 0.02 -10.25 21.90
CA ASP A 111 0.98 -11.30 21.52
C ASP A 111 0.22 -12.60 21.31
N SER A 112 0.18 -13.13 20.09
CA SER A 112 -0.51 -14.39 19.81
C SER A 112 0.18 -15.58 20.49
N ILE A 113 -0.62 -16.54 20.94
CA ILE A 113 -0.13 -17.81 21.52
C ILE A 113 0.74 -18.52 20.50
N GLY A 114 0.32 -18.54 19.23
CA GLY A 114 1.06 -19.20 18.16
C GLY A 114 2.44 -18.61 17.91
N VAL A 115 2.65 -17.28 18.08
CA VAL A 115 3.99 -16.68 17.99
C VAL A 115 4.86 -17.10 19.15
N ARG A 116 4.31 -17.24 20.36
CA ARG A 116 5.05 -17.74 21.53
C ARG A 116 5.46 -19.20 21.38
N GLU A 117 4.71 -19.98 20.62
CA GLU A 117 5.01 -21.37 20.27
C GLU A 117 5.98 -21.51 19.08
N GLY A 118 6.46 -20.40 18.52
CA GLY A 118 7.43 -20.37 17.44
C GLY A 118 6.81 -20.18 16.05
N GLY A 119 5.51 -19.93 15.93
CA GLY A 119 4.84 -19.59 14.68
C GLY A 119 5.20 -18.19 14.19
N VAL A 120 4.92 -17.93 12.93
CA VAL A 120 5.14 -16.64 12.28
C VAL A 120 3.78 -15.96 12.03
N LEU A 121 3.56 -14.80 12.66
CA LEU A 121 2.37 -13.99 12.40
C LEU A 121 2.55 -13.23 11.07
N THR A 122 1.65 -13.50 10.14
CA THR A 122 1.62 -12.83 8.83
C THR A 122 0.34 -12.04 8.71
N GLN A 123 0.46 -10.78 8.29
CA GLN A 123 -0.66 -9.90 7.98
C GLN A 123 -0.71 -9.67 6.47
N PRO A 124 -1.54 -10.41 5.72
CA PRO A 124 -1.63 -10.26 4.26
C PRO A 124 -2.25 -8.93 3.86
N ASN A 125 -3.20 -8.43 4.64
CA ASN A 125 -3.91 -7.20 4.37
C ASN A 125 -3.68 -6.19 5.48
N HIS A 126 -3.18 -5.01 5.11
CA HIS A 126 -2.85 -3.92 6.04
C HIS A 126 -3.95 -2.84 6.11
N THR A 127 -4.92 -2.88 5.21
CA THR A 127 -6.03 -1.92 5.14
C THR A 127 -7.36 -2.64 5.04
N LEU A 128 -8.40 -2.03 5.58
CA LEU A 128 -9.78 -2.53 5.55
C LEU A 128 -10.70 -1.43 5.01
N LYS A 129 -11.56 -1.79 4.06
CA LYS A 129 -12.59 -0.89 3.54
C LYS A 129 -13.74 -0.78 4.51
N VAL A 130 -13.99 0.43 4.96
CA VAL A 130 -15.10 0.75 5.85
C VAL A 130 -16.01 1.80 5.23
N LYS A 131 -17.31 1.68 5.46
CA LYS A 131 -18.29 2.65 5.03
C LYS A 131 -18.78 3.43 6.24
N VAL A 132 -18.38 4.69 6.30
CA VAL A 132 -18.63 5.56 7.44
C VAL A 132 -18.87 7.01 7.01
N LYS A 133 -19.44 7.80 7.91
CA LYS A 133 -19.49 9.26 7.73
C LYS A 133 -18.13 9.87 7.99
N PRO A 134 -17.77 10.98 7.30
CA PRO A 134 -16.47 11.64 7.47
C PRO A 134 -16.15 12.08 8.91
N SER A 135 -17.16 12.26 9.73
CA SER A 135 -16.99 12.64 11.15
C SER A 135 -16.57 11.47 12.06
N ASP A 136 -16.88 10.24 11.64
CA ASP A 136 -16.76 9.04 12.46
C ASP A 136 -15.70 8.06 11.92
N ILE A 137 -14.84 8.54 11.02
CA ILE A 137 -13.74 7.73 10.44
C ILE A 137 -12.71 7.44 11.53
N PRO A 138 -12.42 6.18 11.85
CA PRO A 138 -11.34 5.82 12.76
C PRO A 138 -9.98 6.02 12.11
N ASP A 139 -8.99 6.44 12.88
CA ASP A 139 -7.61 6.58 12.39
C ASP A 139 -6.95 5.21 12.12
N VAL A 140 -7.27 4.21 12.96
CA VAL A 140 -6.75 2.85 12.90
C VAL A 140 -7.82 1.88 13.42
N VAL A 141 -7.92 0.71 12.81
CA VAL A 141 -8.72 -0.41 13.31
C VAL A 141 -7.81 -1.34 14.11
N GLU A 142 -8.03 -1.42 15.41
CA GLU A 142 -7.27 -2.30 16.29
C GLU A 142 -7.90 -3.69 16.33
N VAL A 143 -7.10 -4.71 16.05
CA VAL A 143 -7.53 -6.11 16.03
C VAL A 143 -6.68 -6.91 16.99
N ASP A 144 -7.32 -7.54 17.99
CA ASP A 144 -6.65 -8.40 18.97
C ASP A 144 -6.36 -9.78 18.39
N VAL A 145 -5.08 -10.14 18.38
CA VAL A 145 -4.56 -11.42 17.89
C VAL A 145 -4.10 -12.35 19.01
N SER A 146 -4.32 -12.00 20.27
CA SER A 146 -3.80 -12.72 21.43
C SER A 146 -4.26 -14.17 21.50
N ALA A 147 -5.45 -14.48 20.99
CA ALA A 147 -6.05 -15.83 21.05
C ALA A 147 -5.62 -16.75 19.89
N LEU A 148 -4.88 -16.25 18.90
CA LEU A 148 -4.51 -17.05 17.71
C LEU A 148 -3.43 -18.08 18.04
N ALA A 149 -3.71 -19.35 17.74
CA ALA A 149 -2.77 -20.47 17.81
C ALA A 149 -2.06 -20.67 16.45
N VAL A 150 -1.08 -21.59 16.41
CA VAL A 150 -0.37 -21.95 15.17
C VAL A 150 -1.34 -22.63 14.20
N GLY A 151 -1.48 -22.09 13.01
CA GLY A 151 -2.39 -22.56 11.97
C GLY A 151 -3.71 -21.82 11.92
N ASP A 152 -4.00 -20.94 12.89
CA ASP A 152 -5.24 -20.18 12.92
C ASP A 152 -5.17 -18.98 11.97
N THR A 153 -6.35 -18.61 11.45
CA THR A 153 -6.55 -17.46 10.60
C THR A 153 -7.67 -16.61 11.19
N LEU A 154 -7.44 -15.32 11.32
CA LEU A 154 -8.44 -14.34 11.72
C LEU A 154 -9.04 -13.67 10.50
N SER A 155 -10.34 -13.79 10.33
CA SER A 155 -11.11 -13.18 9.23
C SER A 155 -11.89 -11.95 9.69
N VAL A 156 -12.39 -11.17 8.72
CA VAL A 156 -13.27 -10.02 8.98
C VAL A 156 -14.54 -10.46 9.71
N GLY A 157 -15.09 -11.65 9.37
CA GLY A 157 -16.28 -12.20 10.00
C GLY A 157 -16.16 -12.35 11.52
N ASP A 158 -14.95 -12.66 12.04
CA ASP A 158 -14.70 -12.87 13.48
C ASP A 158 -14.66 -11.57 14.30
N VAL A 159 -14.42 -10.44 13.62
CA VAL A 159 -14.27 -9.12 14.29
C VAL A 159 -15.35 -8.13 13.92
N LYS A 160 -16.23 -8.46 12.98
CA LYS A 160 -17.30 -7.59 12.48
C LYS A 160 -18.20 -7.07 13.62
N ASP A 161 -18.51 -7.92 14.59
CA ASP A 161 -19.39 -7.59 15.73
C ASP A 161 -18.75 -6.66 16.76
N LYS A 162 -17.45 -6.42 16.65
CA LYS A 162 -16.70 -5.58 17.60
C LYS A 162 -16.67 -4.10 17.20
N PHE A 163 -17.08 -3.78 15.97
CA PHE A 163 -17.01 -2.43 15.42
C PHE A 163 -18.39 -1.85 15.15
N ASP A 164 -18.54 -0.56 15.44
CA ASP A 164 -19.80 0.20 15.27
C ASP A 164 -20.01 0.70 13.82
N PHE A 165 -19.14 0.30 12.87
CA PHE A 165 -19.18 0.75 11.48
C PHE A 165 -19.37 -0.41 10.50
N GLU A 166 -19.94 -0.11 9.33
CA GLU A 166 -20.18 -1.10 8.30
C GLU A 166 -18.87 -1.44 7.55
N LEU A 167 -18.50 -2.73 7.60
CA LEU A 167 -17.36 -3.27 6.85
C LEU A 167 -17.81 -3.64 5.44
N VAL A 168 -17.14 -3.12 4.42
CA VAL A 168 -17.43 -3.40 3.00
C VAL A 168 -16.67 -4.64 2.49
N ALA A 169 -15.79 -5.21 3.33
CA ALA A 169 -15.05 -6.42 2.98
C ALA A 169 -15.92 -7.68 3.11
N GLU A 170 -15.58 -8.71 2.34
CA GLU A 170 -16.18 -10.04 2.44
C GLU A 170 -15.82 -10.68 3.79
N ASP A 171 -16.73 -11.51 4.34
CA ASP A 171 -16.51 -12.13 5.65
C ASP A 171 -15.27 -13.05 5.69
N ASP A 172 -14.87 -13.62 4.53
CA ASP A 172 -13.68 -14.46 4.36
C ASP A 172 -12.36 -13.67 4.21
N PHE A 173 -12.44 -12.33 4.24
CA PHE A 173 -11.25 -11.50 4.10
C PHE A 173 -10.30 -11.68 5.28
N THR A 174 -9.11 -12.22 5.02
CA THR A 174 -8.11 -12.55 6.04
C THR A 174 -7.39 -11.30 6.55
N LEU A 175 -7.41 -11.08 7.85
CA LEU A 175 -6.71 -9.99 8.55
C LEU A 175 -5.33 -10.41 9.04
N ALA A 176 -5.26 -11.57 9.67
CA ALA A 176 -4.02 -12.12 10.20
C ALA A 176 -4.04 -13.65 10.15
N THR A 177 -2.89 -14.27 9.97
CA THR A 177 -2.72 -15.72 10.05
C THR A 177 -1.41 -16.06 10.76
N VAL A 178 -1.41 -17.14 11.55
CA VAL A 178 -0.20 -17.65 12.20
C VAL A 178 0.23 -18.92 11.48
N THR A 179 1.32 -18.88 10.75
CA THR A 179 1.88 -20.04 10.07
C THR A 179 2.89 -20.76 10.95
N PRO A 180 3.00 -22.11 10.86
CA PRO A 180 4.06 -22.84 11.55
C PRO A 180 5.43 -22.35 11.05
N PRO A 181 6.49 -22.43 11.89
CA PRO A 181 7.83 -22.08 11.45
C PRO A 181 8.23 -22.98 10.28
N ALA A 182 8.90 -22.38 9.28
CA ALA A 182 9.50 -23.18 8.22
C ALA A 182 10.46 -24.18 8.87
N PRO A 183 10.46 -25.47 8.45
CA PRO A 183 11.47 -26.40 8.91
C PRO A 183 12.85 -25.80 8.62
N PRO A 184 13.84 -25.97 9.53
CA PRO A 184 15.19 -25.52 9.25
C PRO A 184 15.58 -26.11 7.89
N VAL A 185 16.06 -25.25 6.99
CA VAL A 185 16.64 -25.70 5.72
C VAL A 185 17.83 -26.56 6.13
N GLU A 186 17.64 -27.90 6.14
CA GLU A 186 18.76 -28.83 6.23
C GLU A 186 19.66 -28.40 5.06
N GLU A 187 20.88 -28.00 5.40
CA GLU A 187 21.92 -27.71 4.42
C GLU A 187 21.91 -28.90 3.46
N LEU A 188 21.42 -28.67 2.23
CA LEU A 188 21.54 -29.67 1.18
C LEU A 188 23.02 -29.92 1.07
N ASP A 189 23.43 -31.10 1.54
CA ASP A 189 24.80 -31.59 1.48
C ASP A 189 25.39 -31.22 0.11
N GLU A 190 26.41 -30.34 0.09
CA GLU A 190 27.18 -29.99 -1.09
C GLU A 190 27.85 -31.19 -1.75
N ASP A 191 27.76 -32.38 -1.14
CA ASP A 191 28.28 -33.66 -1.61
C ASP A 191 27.45 -34.32 -2.74
N ALA A 192 26.21 -33.84 -2.99
CA ALA A 192 25.39 -34.39 -4.10
C ALA A 192 25.65 -33.71 -5.44
N ALA A 193 26.26 -32.52 -5.46
CA ALA A 193 26.56 -31.78 -6.70
C ALA A 193 27.85 -32.23 -7.40
N ASN A 194 28.68 -33.07 -6.73
CA ASN A 194 30.00 -33.45 -7.26
C ASN A 194 30.04 -34.84 -7.87
N LYS A 195 28.91 -35.56 -8.02
CA LYS A 195 28.86 -36.92 -8.59
C LYS A 195 28.33 -37.04 -9.99
N THR A 196 28.01 -35.92 -10.68
CA THR A 196 27.50 -35.97 -12.06
C THR A 196 28.44 -35.33 -13.13
N ALA A 197 29.69 -35.00 -12.73
CA ALA A 197 30.65 -34.38 -13.69
C ALA A 197 31.63 -35.38 -14.32
N ASP A 198 31.60 -36.68 -13.99
CA ASP A 198 32.64 -37.63 -14.41
C ASP A 198 32.16 -38.76 -15.32
N ASP A 199 30.97 -38.68 -15.91
CA ASP A 199 30.46 -39.72 -16.79
C ASP A 199 29.76 -39.18 -18.04
N VAL A 200 30.47 -38.36 -18.82
CA VAL A 200 30.15 -38.12 -20.23
C VAL A 200 31.42 -38.24 -21.06
N GLU A 201 31.82 -39.51 -21.30
CA GLU A 201 32.78 -39.83 -22.34
C GLU A 201 32.23 -39.51 -23.74
N ALA A 202 33.06 -38.83 -24.42
CA ALA A 202 33.20 -38.64 -25.84
C ALA A 202 32.35 -39.50 -26.78
N VAL A 203 31.45 -38.89 -27.52
CA VAL A 203 31.13 -39.32 -28.88
C VAL A 203 31.31 -38.11 -29.80
N GLY A 204 32.50 -38.10 -30.42
CA GLY A 204 32.78 -37.20 -31.52
C GLY A 204 32.08 -37.68 -32.78
N GLU A 205 31.32 -36.81 -33.43
CA GLU A 205 31.04 -36.96 -34.85
C GLU A 205 30.99 -35.57 -35.50
N LYS A 206 31.88 -35.50 -36.51
CA LYS A 206 32.13 -34.37 -37.40
C LYS A 206 30.89 -34.05 -38.22
N LEU A 207 30.48 -32.82 -38.25
CA LEU A 207 29.72 -32.27 -39.36
C LEU A 207 30.26 -30.87 -39.71
N SER A 208 30.80 -30.82 -40.94
CA SER A 208 31.39 -29.66 -41.58
C SER A 208 30.34 -28.56 -41.87
N PRO A 209 30.73 -27.27 -41.91
CA PRO A 209 29.83 -26.21 -42.28
C PRO A 209 29.72 -26.06 -43.79
N GLU A 210 28.52 -26.26 -44.31
CA GLU A 210 28.15 -25.93 -45.66
C GLU A 210 27.74 -24.45 -45.77
N LYS A 211 28.39 -23.74 -46.66
CA LYS A 211 28.10 -22.33 -47.02
C LYS A 211 26.86 -22.28 -47.92
N PRO A 212 25.91 -21.41 -47.72
CA PRO A 212 25.00 -21.04 -48.80
C PRO A 212 25.59 -19.94 -49.66
N GLY A 213 25.60 -20.23 -50.95
CA GLY A 213 26.06 -19.35 -52.00
C GLY A 213 25.14 -18.14 -52.20
N ARG A 214 25.78 -17.18 -52.78
CA ARG A 214 25.28 -15.92 -53.29
C ARG A 214 24.80 -16.16 -54.70
N GLU A 215 23.57 -15.84 -55.00
CA GLU A 215 23.14 -15.57 -56.38
C GLU A 215 22.11 -14.45 -56.39
N ASP A 216 22.47 -13.43 -57.11
CA ASP A 216 21.78 -12.38 -57.89
C ASP A 216 20.67 -11.55 -57.23
#